data_95b8cc47de88aff66c82cd510cfc4f06
#
_entry.id   95b8cc47de88aff66c82cd510cfc4f06
#
_cell.length_a   1.000
_cell.length_b   1.000
_cell.length_c   1.000
_cell.angle_alpha   90.00
_cell.angle_beta   90.00
_cell.angle_gamma   90.00
#
_symmetry.space_group_name_H-M   'P 1'
#
loop_
_entity.id
_entity.type
_entity.pdbx_description
1 polymer ?
#
loop_
_entity_poly.entity_id
_entity_poly.type
_entity_poly.pdbx_seq_one_letter_code
_entity_poly.pdbx_strand_id
1 'polypeptide(L)'
;MDKTKIKYLVGIYAAAMCIMGMLVPVPIVASVAAAFPNENIAAVQMIIGIIPLMMALSAMLVSSQLASRVSKKKTTLVGHVIVMLAGASVLVFHDSLGQVLAASAVMGLGLGAVQNSTDALIADYFGGKQRSFVMGIYSTFVALGGIIWTMVSGILGSAEWFHSYAAYFIMIIFIVIEAVCLPEGHLEPKRKVNVF
;
A
#
# COMPACT_ATOMS: atom_id res chain seq x y z
N MET A 1 13.36 -7.36 -25.02
CA MET A 1 12.30 -6.56 -24.37
C MET A 1 12.57 -5.10 -24.69
N ASP A 2 11.57 -4.35 -25.11
CA ASP A 2 11.72 -2.93 -25.44
C ASP A 2 12.11 -2.12 -24.19
N LYS A 3 12.99 -1.12 -24.34
CA LYS A 3 13.47 -0.25 -23.25
C LYS A 3 12.30 0.39 -22.47
N THR A 4 11.22 0.72 -23.18
CA THR A 4 10.01 1.28 -22.59
C THR A 4 9.33 0.31 -21.64
N LYS A 5 9.22 -0.98 -22.02
CA LYS A 5 8.64 -2.02 -21.14
C LYS A 5 9.49 -2.29 -19.91
N ILE A 6 10.83 -2.20 -20.02
CA ILE A 6 11.73 -2.31 -18.86
C ILE A 6 11.46 -1.19 -17.87
N LYS A 7 11.31 0.05 -18.35
CA LYS A 7 10.99 1.20 -17.52
C LYS A 7 9.67 0.99 -16.76
N TYR A 8 8.63 0.49 -17.43
CA TYR A 8 7.33 0.19 -16.79
C TYR A 8 7.47 -0.87 -15.70
N LEU A 9 8.26 -1.91 -15.93
CA LEU A 9 8.51 -2.96 -14.94
C LEU A 9 9.19 -2.41 -13.69
N VAL A 10 10.16 -1.51 -13.84
CA VAL A 10 10.82 -0.87 -12.69
C VAL A 10 9.81 -0.13 -11.81
N GLY A 11 8.90 0.65 -12.40
CA GLY A 11 7.85 1.33 -11.66
C GLY A 11 6.86 0.37 -11.00
N ILE A 12 6.43 -0.67 -11.72
CA ILE A 12 5.50 -1.70 -11.21
C ILE A 12 6.11 -2.47 -10.03
N TYR A 13 7.39 -2.86 -10.12
CA TYR A 13 8.05 -3.60 -9.06
C TYR A 13 8.40 -2.71 -7.86
N ALA A 14 8.66 -1.42 -8.08
CA ALA A 14 8.77 -0.43 -7.01
C ALA A 14 7.45 -0.34 -6.22
N ALA A 15 6.31 -0.24 -6.91
CA ALA A 15 5.00 -0.25 -6.27
C ALA A 15 4.73 -1.57 -5.52
N ALA A 16 5.11 -2.72 -6.11
CA ALA A 16 4.97 -4.03 -5.47
C ALA A 16 5.64 -4.10 -4.09
N MET A 17 6.86 -3.57 -3.98
CA MET A 17 7.59 -3.55 -2.71
C MET A 17 6.88 -2.73 -1.63
N CYS A 18 6.15 -1.68 -2.00
CA CYS A 18 5.45 -0.81 -1.05
C CYS A 18 4.15 -1.41 -0.51
N ILE A 19 3.52 -2.36 -1.22
CA ILE A 19 2.24 -2.96 -0.80
C ILE A 19 2.34 -3.61 0.57
N MET A 20 3.47 -4.27 0.86
CA MET A 20 3.71 -4.89 2.16
C MET A 20 4.03 -3.90 3.30
N GLY A 21 3.97 -2.61 3.06
CA GLY A 21 3.94 -1.60 4.12
C GLY A 21 2.84 -1.83 5.16
N MET A 22 1.81 -2.61 4.82
CA MET A 22 0.80 -3.09 5.78
C MET A 22 1.39 -3.90 6.94
N LEU A 23 2.61 -4.42 6.82
CA LEU A 23 3.27 -5.22 7.85
C LEU A 23 4.06 -4.38 8.87
N VAL A 24 4.17 -3.06 8.69
CA VAL A 24 4.85 -2.17 9.64
C VAL A 24 4.34 -2.32 11.08
N PRO A 25 3.03 -2.45 11.37
CA PRO A 25 2.55 -2.62 12.73
C PRO A 25 2.84 -4.01 13.34
N VAL A 26 3.18 -5.01 12.54
CA VAL A 26 3.27 -6.41 13.00
C VAL A 26 4.33 -6.62 14.10
N PRO A 27 5.60 -6.19 13.95
CA PRO A 27 6.62 -6.44 14.96
C PRO A 27 6.42 -5.63 16.24
N ILE A 28 5.61 -4.58 16.24
CA ILE A 28 5.41 -3.66 17.37
C ILE A 28 4.12 -3.88 18.14
N VAL A 29 3.28 -4.83 17.75
CA VAL A 29 1.96 -5.07 18.38
C VAL A 29 2.06 -5.26 19.89
N ALA A 30 3.05 -6.00 20.36
CA ALA A 30 3.26 -6.23 21.80
C ALA A 30 3.59 -4.92 22.55
N SER A 31 4.42 -4.06 21.96
CA SER A 31 4.78 -2.76 22.52
C SER A 31 3.59 -1.80 22.52
N VAL A 32 2.74 -1.84 21.46
CA VAL A 32 1.49 -1.08 21.44
C VAL A 32 0.53 -1.57 22.52
N ALA A 33 0.40 -2.88 22.73
CA ALA A 33 -0.42 -3.43 23.81
C ALA A 33 0.06 -2.99 25.20
N ALA A 34 1.37 -2.90 25.39
CA ALA A 34 1.96 -2.39 26.63
C ALA A 34 1.71 -0.88 26.84
N ALA A 35 1.66 -0.10 25.76
CA ALA A 35 1.37 1.34 25.80
C ALA A 35 -0.11 1.64 26.12
N PHE A 36 -1.01 0.71 25.80
CA PHE A 36 -2.46 0.84 26.05
C PHE A 36 -2.99 -0.28 26.96
N PRO A 37 -2.57 -0.34 28.23
CA PRO A 37 -2.88 -1.46 29.14
C PRO A 37 -4.37 -1.59 29.50
N ASN A 38 -5.14 -0.54 29.32
CA ASN A 38 -6.58 -0.53 29.56
C ASN A 38 -7.41 -0.99 28.36
N GLU A 39 -6.77 -1.19 27.20
CA GLU A 39 -7.44 -1.61 25.98
C GLU A 39 -7.44 -3.13 25.85
N ASN A 40 -8.48 -3.68 25.25
CA ASN A 40 -8.55 -5.10 24.98
C ASN A 40 -7.49 -5.47 23.92
N ILE A 41 -6.76 -6.57 24.16
CA ILE A 41 -5.75 -7.06 23.21
C ILE A 41 -6.32 -7.29 21.80
N ALA A 42 -7.58 -7.68 21.68
CA ALA A 42 -8.25 -7.82 20.40
C ALA A 42 -8.40 -6.47 19.68
N ALA A 43 -8.66 -5.38 20.42
CA ALA A 43 -8.71 -4.03 19.85
C ALA A 43 -7.33 -3.58 19.37
N VAL A 44 -6.25 -3.89 20.11
CA VAL A 44 -4.88 -3.61 19.67
C VAL A 44 -4.54 -4.38 18.39
N GLN A 45 -4.91 -5.66 18.30
CA GLN A 45 -4.67 -6.47 17.11
C GLN A 45 -5.43 -5.96 15.87
N MET A 46 -6.51 -5.20 16.05
CA MET A 46 -7.22 -4.56 14.93
C MET A 46 -6.33 -3.60 14.14
N ILE A 47 -5.24 -3.07 14.71
CA ILE A 47 -4.26 -2.24 13.97
C ILE A 47 -3.73 -2.99 12.75
N ILE A 48 -3.51 -4.31 12.86
CA ILE A 48 -3.09 -5.15 11.73
C ILE A 48 -4.30 -5.54 10.88
N GLY A 49 -5.42 -5.92 11.51
CA GLY A 49 -6.60 -6.48 10.82
C GLY A 49 -7.36 -5.46 9.99
N ILE A 50 -7.38 -4.18 10.40
CA ILE A 50 -8.14 -3.13 9.70
C ILE A 50 -7.53 -2.77 8.35
N ILE A 51 -6.22 -2.89 8.19
CA ILE A 51 -5.52 -2.52 6.95
C ILE A 51 -6.03 -3.37 5.77
N PRO A 52 -5.97 -4.72 5.79
CA PRO A 52 -6.45 -5.53 4.68
C PRO A 52 -7.96 -5.41 4.46
N LEU A 53 -8.76 -5.16 5.50
CA LEU A 53 -10.18 -4.88 5.36
C LEU A 53 -10.41 -3.60 4.54
N MET A 54 -9.70 -2.53 4.86
CA MET A 54 -9.80 -1.26 4.14
C MET A 54 -9.20 -1.35 2.72
N MET A 55 -8.19 -2.19 2.51
CA MET A 55 -7.69 -2.51 1.18
C MET A 55 -8.78 -3.15 0.31
N ALA A 56 -9.57 -4.08 0.85
CA ALA A 56 -10.68 -4.69 0.12
C ALA A 56 -11.77 -3.67 -0.22
N LEU A 57 -12.11 -2.77 0.69
CA LEU A 57 -13.04 -1.66 0.42
C LEU A 57 -12.52 -0.71 -0.66
N SER A 58 -11.23 -0.37 -0.60
CA SER A 58 -10.56 0.44 -1.61
C SER A 58 -10.63 -0.21 -3.00
N ALA A 59 -10.48 -1.54 -3.08
CA ALA A 59 -10.61 -2.27 -4.34
C ALA A 59 -11.96 -2.02 -5.02
N MET A 60 -13.03 -2.03 -4.24
CA MET A 60 -14.40 -1.77 -4.75
C MET A 60 -14.55 -0.31 -5.24
N LEU A 61 -13.99 0.66 -4.51
CA LEU A 61 -14.05 2.08 -4.85
C LEU A 61 -13.22 2.39 -6.10
N VAL A 62 -11.98 1.88 -6.17
CA VAL A 62 -11.07 2.11 -7.30
C VAL A 62 -11.63 1.50 -8.57
N SER A 63 -12.13 0.26 -8.52
CA SER A 63 -12.66 -0.42 -9.71
C SER A 63 -13.98 0.19 -10.21
N SER A 64 -14.81 0.76 -9.33
CA SER A 64 -16.13 1.27 -9.70
C SER A 64 -16.15 2.76 -10.05
N GLN A 65 -15.37 3.59 -9.38
CA GLN A 65 -15.46 5.05 -9.46
C GLN A 65 -14.23 5.72 -10.07
N LEU A 66 -13.03 5.28 -9.71
CA LEU A 66 -11.77 5.94 -10.07
C LEU A 66 -11.21 5.46 -11.41
N ALA A 67 -11.40 4.19 -11.76
CA ALA A 67 -10.82 3.58 -12.97
C ALA A 67 -11.24 4.27 -14.28
N SER A 68 -12.43 4.91 -14.32
CA SER A 68 -12.94 5.64 -15.48
C SER A 68 -12.62 7.14 -15.47
N ARG A 69 -12.06 7.68 -14.37
CA ARG A 69 -11.87 9.14 -14.21
C ARG A 69 -10.42 9.53 -13.99
N VAL A 70 -9.61 8.65 -13.40
CA VAL A 70 -8.23 8.95 -12.98
C VAL A 70 -7.29 7.90 -13.59
N SER A 71 -6.13 8.34 -14.10
CA SER A 71 -5.14 7.40 -14.61
C SER A 71 -4.60 6.49 -13.50
N LYS A 72 -4.32 5.24 -13.87
CA LYS A 72 -3.82 4.22 -12.93
C LYS A 72 -2.52 4.67 -12.24
N LYS A 73 -1.63 5.35 -12.96
CA LYS A 73 -0.42 5.98 -12.42
C LYS A 73 -0.76 7.00 -11.32
N LYS A 74 -1.68 7.92 -11.57
CA LYS A 74 -2.07 8.93 -10.57
C LYS A 74 -2.69 8.28 -9.35
N THR A 75 -3.53 7.24 -9.53
CA THR A 75 -4.13 6.50 -8.42
C THR A 75 -3.06 5.82 -7.57
N THR A 76 -2.03 5.21 -8.18
CA THR A 76 -0.90 4.61 -7.47
C THR A 76 -0.12 5.66 -6.67
N LEU A 77 0.27 6.77 -7.30
CA LEU A 77 1.04 7.84 -6.64
C LEU A 77 0.27 8.47 -5.47
N VAL A 78 -1.01 8.80 -5.68
CA VAL A 78 -1.88 9.35 -4.62
C VAL A 78 -2.07 8.34 -3.50
N GLY A 79 -2.25 7.06 -3.82
CA GLY A 79 -2.34 5.99 -2.84
C GLY A 79 -1.12 5.93 -1.93
N HIS A 80 0.10 5.99 -2.48
CA HIS A 80 1.34 6.01 -1.70
C HIS A 80 1.49 7.28 -0.85
N VAL A 81 1.12 8.45 -1.38
CA VAL A 81 1.12 9.69 -0.60
C VAL A 81 0.16 9.59 0.59
N ILE A 82 -1.04 9.04 0.39
CA ILE A 82 -2.00 8.80 1.49
C ILE A 82 -1.40 7.88 2.54
N VAL A 83 -0.78 6.78 2.15
CA VAL A 83 -0.13 5.83 3.08
C VAL A 83 0.98 6.51 3.88
N MET A 84 1.85 7.25 3.20
CA MET A 84 2.95 7.96 3.83
C MET A 84 2.44 9.00 4.85
N LEU A 85 1.45 9.81 4.47
CA LEU A 85 0.89 10.83 5.37
C LEU A 85 0.14 10.21 6.55
N ALA A 86 -0.62 9.15 6.31
CA ALA A 86 -1.32 8.43 7.37
C ALA A 86 -0.32 7.75 8.33
N GLY A 87 0.75 7.16 7.83
CA GLY A 87 1.82 6.62 8.65
C GLY A 87 2.54 7.73 9.44
N ALA A 88 2.93 8.82 8.79
CA ALA A 88 3.56 9.95 9.44
C ALA A 88 2.68 10.60 10.53
N SER A 89 1.35 10.57 10.37
CA SER A 89 0.44 11.11 11.39
C SER A 89 0.54 10.37 12.73
N VAL A 90 0.88 9.08 12.73
CA VAL A 90 1.06 8.31 13.98
C VAL A 90 2.27 8.78 14.77
N LEU A 91 3.29 9.36 14.13
CA LEU A 91 4.44 9.94 14.85
C LEU A 91 4.05 11.13 15.73
N VAL A 92 2.93 11.79 15.42
CA VAL A 92 2.44 12.97 16.14
C VAL A 92 1.18 12.65 16.95
N PHE A 93 0.29 11.84 16.40
CA PHE A 93 -1.00 11.50 16.98
C PHE A 93 -1.02 10.02 17.35
N HIS A 94 -0.58 9.69 18.55
CA HIS A 94 -0.52 8.33 19.08
C HIS A 94 -0.96 8.21 20.55
N ASP A 95 -1.66 9.23 21.06
CA ASP A 95 -2.12 9.28 22.45
C ASP A 95 -3.27 8.29 22.74
N SER A 96 -3.99 7.86 21.70
CA SER A 96 -5.08 6.90 21.83
C SER A 96 -5.03 5.82 20.76
N LEU A 97 -5.48 4.62 21.12
CA LEU A 97 -5.60 3.50 20.17
C LEU A 97 -6.48 3.86 18.97
N GLY A 98 -7.53 4.67 19.20
CA GLY A 98 -8.44 5.13 18.14
C GLY A 98 -7.73 5.94 17.04
N GLN A 99 -6.76 6.79 17.40
CA GLN A 99 -5.96 7.55 16.42
C GLN A 99 -5.11 6.61 15.56
N VAL A 100 -4.48 5.62 16.17
CA VAL A 100 -3.66 4.62 15.46
C VAL A 100 -4.52 3.76 14.53
N LEU A 101 -5.70 3.35 14.99
CA LEU A 101 -6.67 2.60 14.17
C LEU A 101 -7.17 3.43 12.98
N ALA A 102 -7.48 4.70 13.19
CA ALA A 102 -7.90 5.60 12.11
C ALA A 102 -6.79 5.77 11.05
N ALA A 103 -5.55 5.99 11.47
CA ALA A 103 -4.41 6.05 10.57
C ALA A 103 -4.23 4.74 9.80
N SER A 104 -4.32 3.58 10.48
CA SER A 104 -4.24 2.25 9.86
C SER A 104 -5.35 2.02 8.83
N ALA A 105 -6.57 2.48 9.10
CA ALA A 105 -7.68 2.42 8.15
C ALA A 105 -7.39 3.23 6.88
N VAL A 106 -6.90 4.46 7.04
CA VAL A 106 -6.53 5.33 5.90
C VAL A 106 -5.36 4.74 5.12
N MET A 107 -4.36 4.15 5.79
CA MET A 107 -3.27 3.42 5.13
C MET A 107 -3.80 2.26 4.29
N GLY A 108 -4.77 1.50 4.81
CA GLY A 108 -5.40 0.40 4.08
C GLY A 108 -6.09 0.88 2.79
N LEU A 109 -6.81 2.00 2.83
CA LEU A 109 -7.42 2.59 1.63
C LEU A 109 -6.36 2.96 0.58
N GLY A 110 -5.26 3.58 1.00
CA GLY A 110 -4.15 3.94 0.11
C GLY A 110 -3.49 2.71 -0.52
N LEU A 111 -3.11 1.71 0.29
CA LEU A 111 -2.47 0.48 -0.18
C LEU A 111 -3.37 -0.32 -1.13
N GLY A 112 -4.68 -0.38 -0.86
CA GLY A 112 -5.64 -1.03 -1.74
C GLY A 112 -5.75 -0.33 -3.09
N ALA A 113 -5.71 1.01 -3.12
CA ALA A 113 -5.69 1.77 -4.37
C ALA A 113 -4.41 1.49 -5.18
N VAL A 114 -3.25 1.43 -4.51
CA VAL A 114 -1.96 1.07 -5.12
C VAL A 114 -2.01 -0.32 -5.74
N GLN A 115 -2.41 -1.33 -4.96
CA GLN A 115 -2.45 -2.72 -5.43
C GLN A 115 -3.34 -2.87 -6.66
N ASN A 116 -4.58 -2.38 -6.59
CA ASN A 116 -5.51 -2.53 -7.70
C ASN A 116 -5.05 -1.80 -8.97
N SER A 117 -4.50 -0.59 -8.82
CA SER A 117 -4.00 0.18 -9.96
C SER A 117 -2.78 -0.48 -10.59
N THR A 118 -1.89 -1.06 -9.78
CA THR A 118 -0.68 -1.74 -10.25
C THR A 118 -1.03 -3.05 -10.98
N ASP A 119 -1.95 -3.85 -10.43
CA ASP A 119 -2.45 -5.06 -11.08
C ASP A 119 -3.13 -4.75 -12.43
N ALA A 120 -3.87 -3.65 -12.49
CA ALA A 120 -4.49 -3.18 -13.71
C ALA A 120 -3.46 -2.67 -14.74
N LEU A 121 -2.37 -2.01 -14.30
CA LEU A 121 -1.27 -1.63 -15.20
C LEU A 121 -0.57 -2.87 -15.81
N ILE A 122 -0.37 -3.92 -15.01
CA ILE A 122 0.18 -5.18 -15.56
C ILE A 122 -0.76 -5.74 -16.63
N ALA A 123 -2.08 -5.71 -16.39
CA ALA A 123 -3.05 -6.20 -17.35
C ALA A 123 -3.09 -5.38 -18.64
N ASP A 124 -2.89 -4.06 -18.58
CA ASP A 124 -2.90 -3.16 -19.73
C ASP A 124 -1.70 -3.36 -20.67
N TYR A 125 -0.52 -3.62 -20.10
CA TYR A 125 0.74 -3.59 -20.87
C TYR A 125 1.36 -4.96 -21.13
N PHE A 126 0.89 -6.00 -20.43
CA PHE A 126 1.43 -7.37 -20.56
C PHE A 126 0.31 -8.38 -20.77
N GLY A 127 0.40 -9.19 -21.83
CA GLY A 127 -0.60 -10.20 -22.21
C GLY A 127 -0.05 -11.63 -22.19
N GLY A 128 -0.94 -12.61 -22.10
CA GLY A 128 -0.62 -14.03 -22.25
C GLY A 128 0.49 -14.51 -21.28
N LYS A 129 1.44 -15.28 -21.80
CA LYS A 129 2.57 -15.83 -21.03
C LYS A 129 3.45 -14.74 -20.38
N GLN A 130 3.58 -13.57 -21.03
CA GLN A 130 4.36 -12.46 -20.50
C GLN A 130 3.75 -11.91 -19.23
N ARG A 131 2.41 -11.78 -19.16
CA ARG A 131 1.69 -11.33 -17.96
C ARG A 131 1.93 -12.27 -16.79
N SER A 132 1.81 -13.59 -17.01
CA SER A 132 2.05 -14.59 -15.95
C SER A 132 3.48 -14.52 -15.41
N PHE A 133 4.47 -14.31 -16.28
CA PHE A 133 5.87 -14.16 -15.88
C PHE A 133 6.09 -12.87 -15.06
N VAL A 134 5.52 -11.74 -15.52
CA VAL A 134 5.60 -10.45 -14.81
C VAL A 134 4.93 -10.53 -13.44
N MET A 135 3.77 -11.20 -13.34
CA MET A 135 3.06 -11.40 -12.06
C MET A 135 3.86 -12.28 -11.09
N GLY A 136 4.58 -13.30 -11.59
CA GLY A 136 5.46 -14.11 -10.76
C GLY A 136 6.59 -13.28 -10.14
N ILE A 137 7.27 -12.45 -10.93
CA ILE A 137 8.32 -11.54 -10.45
C ILE A 137 7.70 -10.48 -9.50
N TYR A 138 6.54 -9.94 -9.84
CA TYR A 138 5.81 -9.00 -8.99
C TYR A 138 5.58 -9.56 -7.58
N SER A 139 5.11 -10.82 -7.48
CA SER A 139 4.92 -11.48 -6.19
C SER A 139 6.23 -11.64 -5.40
N THR A 140 7.35 -11.83 -6.09
CA THR A 140 8.68 -11.88 -5.46
C THR A 140 9.05 -10.52 -4.85
N PHE A 141 8.80 -9.41 -5.58
CA PHE A 141 9.05 -8.05 -5.05
C PHE A 141 8.11 -7.70 -3.90
N VAL A 142 6.85 -8.15 -3.94
CA VAL A 142 5.93 -8.05 -2.80
C VAL A 142 6.50 -8.74 -1.56
N ALA A 143 6.99 -9.99 -1.70
CA ALA A 143 7.57 -10.74 -0.59
C ALA A 143 8.84 -10.09 -0.05
N LEU A 144 9.74 -9.61 -0.92
CA LEU A 144 10.94 -8.86 -0.54
C LEU A 144 10.57 -7.58 0.22
N GLY A 145 9.56 -6.86 -0.27
CA GLY A 145 9.00 -5.71 0.43
C GLY A 145 8.57 -6.06 1.85
N GLY A 146 7.88 -7.18 2.04
CA GLY A 146 7.45 -7.65 3.37
C GLY A 146 8.60 -7.83 4.35
N ILE A 147 9.70 -8.44 3.90
CA ILE A 147 10.91 -8.60 4.72
C ILE A 147 11.50 -7.24 5.10
N ILE A 148 11.65 -6.34 4.12
CA ILE A 148 12.25 -5.02 4.35
C ILE A 148 11.40 -4.19 5.32
N TRP A 149 10.08 -4.10 5.09
CA TRP A 149 9.18 -3.33 5.93
C TRP A 149 9.14 -3.84 7.37
N THR A 150 9.06 -5.17 7.56
CA THR A 150 9.05 -5.78 8.90
C THR A 150 10.38 -5.53 9.63
N MET A 151 11.51 -5.68 8.93
CA MET A 151 12.83 -5.48 9.51
C MET A 151 13.07 -4.02 9.89
N VAL A 152 12.79 -3.07 8.99
CA VAL A 152 12.96 -1.64 9.26
C VAL A 152 12.03 -1.19 10.38
N SER A 153 10.77 -1.63 10.37
CA SER A 153 9.81 -1.34 11.43
C SER A 153 10.27 -1.85 12.78
N GLY A 154 10.75 -3.09 12.85
CA GLY A 154 11.26 -3.67 14.09
C GLY A 154 12.46 -2.91 14.65
N ILE A 155 13.41 -2.50 13.79
CA ILE A 155 14.58 -1.72 14.18
C ILE A 155 14.15 -0.34 14.69
N LEU A 156 13.33 0.39 13.95
CA LEU A 156 12.88 1.73 14.34
C LEU A 156 12.00 1.70 15.60
N GLY A 157 11.17 0.67 15.75
CA GLY A 157 10.28 0.50 16.90
C GLY A 157 10.94 -0.03 18.17
N SER A 158 12.24 -0.32 18.15
CA SER A 158 12.95 -0.87 19.32
C SER A 158 13.09 0.12 20.47
N ALA A 159 13.12 1.42 20.20
CA ALA A 159 13.16 2.46 21.23
C ALA A 159 11.76 2.84 21.72
N GLU A 160 10.90 3.23 20.78
CA GLU A 160 9.51 3.58 21.01
C GLU A 160 8.67 3.03 19.85
N TRP A 161 7.56 2.38 20.15
CA TRP A 161 6.76 1.67 19.14
C TRP A 161 6.30 2.56 17.98
N PHE A 162 5.94 3.83 18.23
CA PHE A 162 5.47 4.74 17.20
C PHE A 162 6.56 5.16 16.21
N HIS A 163 7.85 5.08 16.57
CA HIS A 163 8.96 5.33 15.64
C HIS A 163 8.97 4.36 14.45
N SER A 164 8.36 3.17 14.58
CA SER A 164 8.20 2.23 13.46
C SER A 164 7.51 2.86 12.25
N TYR A 165 6.60 3.80 12.50
CA TYR A 165 5.86 4.49 11.44
C TYR A 165 6.72 5.46 10.62
N ALA A 166 7.91 5.84 11.11
CA ALA A 166 8.89 6.58 10.32
C ALA A 166 9.40 5.77 9.11
N ALA A 167 9.26 4.44 9.11
CA ALA A 167 9.55 3.62 7.95
C ALA A 167 8.81 4.09 6.69
N TYR A 168 7.60 4.63 6.82
CA TYR A 168 6.82 5.09 5.68
C TYR A 168 7.47 6.25 4.90
N PHE A 169 8.43 6.99 5.47
CA PHE A 169 9.19 7.98 4.71
C PHE A 169 10.05 7.37 3.61
N ILE A 170 10.39 6.09 3.70
CA ILE A 170 11.08 5.36 2.63
C ILE A 170 10.24 5.35 1.34
N MET A 171 8.91 5.44 1.45
CA MET A 171 8.02 5.53 0.28
C MET A 171 8.32 6.71 -0.63
N ILE A 172 8.95 7.78 -0.13
CA ILE A 172 9.34 8.93 -0.97
C ILE A 172 10.22 8.45 -2.14
N ILE A 173 11.17 7.55 -1.88
CA ILE A 173 12.06 7.01 -2.91
C ILE A 173 11.26 6.26 -3.97
N PHE A 174 10.32 5.42 -3.53
CA PHE A 174 9.47 4.63 -4.44
C PHE A 174 8.52 5.52 -5.23
N ILE A 175 7.90 6.53 -4.60
CA ILE A 175 7.04 7.51 -5.27
C ILE A 175 7.80 8.22 -6.41
N VAL A 176 9.06 8.62 -6.19
CA VAL A 176 9.88 9.24 -7.22
C VAL A 176 10.15 8.28 -8.39
N ILE A 177 10.52 7.02 -8.08
CA ILE A 177 10.73 5.99 -9.10
C ILE A 177 9.45 5.76 -9.91
N GLU A 178 8.32 5.65 -9.26
CA GLU A 178 7.01 5.44 -9.88
C GLU A 178 6.58 6.64 -10.73
N ALA A 179 6.78 7.86 -10.24
CA ALA A 179 6.45 9.07 -10.98
C ALA A 179 7.20 9.14 -12.33
N VAL A 180 8.45 8.64 -12.36
CA VAL A 180 9.26 8.60 -13.58
C VAL A 180 8.94 7.38 -14.44
N CYS A 181 8.73 6.21 -13.83
CA CYS A 181 8.74 4.92 -14.52
C CYS A 181 7.36 4.36 -14.84
N LEU A 182 6.31 4.66 -14.06
CA LEU A 182 4.96 4.12 -14.33
C LEU A 182 4.35 4.74 -15.58
N PRO A 183 3.68 3.92 -16.43
CA PRO A 183 2.84 4.41 -17.52
C PRO A 183 1.51 4.95 -16.98
N GLU A 184 0.85 5.81 -17.77
CA GLU A 184 -0.45 6.39 -17.36
C GLU A 184 -1.57 5.34 -17.21
N GLY A 185 -1.49 4.25 -17.98
CA GLY A 185 -2.54 3.23 -18.04
C GLY A 185 -3.75 3.67 -18.89
N HIS A 186 -4.55 2.71 -19.31
CA HIS A 186 -5.77 2.99 -20.04
C HIS A 186 -6.92 3.31 -19.08
N LEU A 187 -7.70 4.36 -19.38
CA LEU A 187 -8.95 4.65 -18.67
C LEU A 187 -9.97 3.58 -19.04
N GLU A 188 -10.62 3.00 -18.05
CA GLU A 188 -11.68 2.04 -18.31
C GLU A 188 -12.97 2.75 -18.76
N PRO A 189 -13.70 2.19 -19.76
CA PRO A 189 -15.00 2.75 -20.12
C PRO A 189 -15.95 2.69 -18.92
N LYS A 190 -16.75 3.75 -18.72
CA LYS A 190 -17.74 3.79 -17.64
C LYS A 190 -18.60 2.53 -17.67
N ARG A 191 -18.50 1.69 -16.68
CA ARG A 191 -19.36 0.52 -16.51
C ARG A 191 -20.79 1.03 -16.28
N LYS A 192 -21.68 0.82 -17.24
CA LYS A 192 -23.11 1.01 -17.02
C LYS A 192 -23.53 -0.07 -16.03
N VAL A 193 -23.76 0.31 -14.78
CA VAL A 193 -24.42 -0.57 -13.82
C VAL A 193 -25.86 -0.65 -14.27
N ASN A 194 -26.21 -1.72 -14.97
CA ASN A 194 -27.62 -2.06 -15.15
C ASN A 194 -28.12 -2.53 -13.79
N VAL A 195 -28.74 -1.64 -13.05
CA VAL A 195 -29.53 -1.98 -11.87
C VAL A 195 -30.82 -2.57 -12.42
N PHE A 196 -30.93 -3.90 -12.39
CA PHE A 196 -32.20 -4.62 -12.52
C PHE A 196 -32.84 -4.77 -11.14
#